data_3e4a1ff198a832accf47d724b3f90e8f
#
_entry.id   3e4a1ff198a832accf47d724b3f90e8f
#
_cell.length_a   1.000
_cell.length_b   1.000
_cell.length_c   1.000
_cell.angle_alpha   90.00
_cell.angle_beta   90.00
_cell.angle_gamma   90.00
#
_symmetry.space_group_name_H-M   'P 1'
#
loop_
_entity.id
_entity.type
_entity.pdbx_description
1 polymer ?
#
loop_
_entity_poly.entity_id
_entity_poly.type
_entity_poly.pdbx_seq_one_letter_code
_entity_poly.pdbx_strand_id
1 'polypeptide(L)'
;MFFVALAIRLAVSAVMVPEFLDPYRDHWHFGWEMGRIARSIVEGHGFASPFFDPSGPTAMLPPAYPYLVAACMKLFGGFTVATAMAVLTLNSLFAALTVIPVYYLAKRVLDERTALVAGWAWAFFPYSIYLAGGRIYSDALTCLIASLLWLQTLRLERSRRLSDWLVWGALWGAAGLVSPVLLGPLPFLAIWLAVRRSREGLAWLWPGVLAACVLLAVVAPWTVRNYRAFDRFIPLRDGFWMEVHVGYNGDTSDVTPDSAHPTTSAIEYAQWRRLGEIGFMDAKKTEAIHYIRQHPGFFAWVTARHVVNMWTGFWSLAPTFLADEPFHIPNTFFATAMTLLLIGGLRYAWLGGKAEAVFPLVLILITFPLVYYITHSSMDYRHPLDPIIVIFDCYCVLEWRRRRAARA
;
A
#
# COMPACT_ATOMS: atom_id res chain seq x y z
N MET A 1 2.75 -20.50 12.75
CA MET A 1 2.20 -19.23 12.26
C MET A 1 2.16 -19.18 10.72
N PHE A 2 3.31 -19.20 10.03
CA PHE A 2 3.36 -19.09 8.55
C PHE A 2 2.47 -20.10 7.81
N PHE A 3 2.58 -21.38 8.07
CA PHE A 3 1.77 -22.39 7.39
C PHE A 3 0.28 -22.27 7.67
N VAL A 4 -0.10 -21.86 8.89
CA VAL A 4 -1.52 -21.59 9.24
C VAL A 4 -2.02 -20.36 8.49
N ALA A 5 -1.23 -19.28 8.47
CA ALA A 5 -1.54 -18.08 7.71
C ALA A 5 -1.74 -18.35 6.21
N LEU A 6 -0.86 -19.17 5.63
CA LEU A 6 -0.94 -19.57 4.22
C LEU A 6 -2.19 -20.44 3.95
N ALA A 7 -2.42 -21.46 4.78
CA ALA A 7 -3.56 -22.36 4.60
C ALA A 7 -4.91 -21.66 4.64
N ILE A 8 -5.09 -20.71 5.59
CA ILE A 8 -6.34 -19.91 5.70
C ILE A 8 -6.56 -19.09 4.43
N ARG A 9 -5.53 -18.41 3.93
CA ARG A 9 -5.63 -17.55 2.74
C ARG A 9 -5.90 -18.37 1.47
N LEU A 10 -5.25 -19.52 1.32
CA LEU A 10 -5.51 -20.43 0.20
C LEU A 10 -6.92 -21.00 0.24
N ALA A 11 -7.46 -21.29 1.43
CA ALA A 11 -8.84 -21.73 1.57
C ALA A 11 -9.83 -20.62 1.12
N VAL A 12 -9.57 -19.35 1.49
CA VAL A 12 -10.36 -18.20 1.04
C VAL A 12 -10.24 -18.03 -0.48
N SER A 13 -9.03 -18.13 -1.04
CA SER A 13 -8.81 -18.05 -2.50
C SER A 13 -9.63 -19.11 -3.25
N ALA A 14 -9.67 -20.34 -2.74
CA ALA A 14 -10.43 -21.43 -3.37
C ALA A 14 -11.95 -21.17 -3.40
N VAL A 15 -12.48 -20.43 -2.41
CA VAL A 15 -13.90 -20.02 -2.37
C VAL A 15 -14.17 -18.85 -3.30
N MET A 16 -13.22 -17.87 -3.37
CA MET A 16 -13.43 -16.63 -4.13
C MET A 16 -13.18 -16.79 -5.65
N VAL A 17 -12.36 -17.75 -6.06
CA VAL A 17 -12.00 -17.94 -7.48
C VAL A 17 -13.18 -17.98 -8.45
N PRO A 18 -14.31 -18.63 -8.16
CA PRO A 18 -15.45 -18.63 -9.08
C PRO A 18 -15.97 -17.24 -9.47
N GLU A 19 -15.77 -16.24 -8.61
CA GLU A 19 -16.20 -14.86 -8.89
C GLU A 19 -15.39 -14.19 -9.99
N PHE A 20 -14.13 -14.62 -10.22
CA PHE A 20 -13.28 -14.08 -11.29
C PHE A 20 -13.68 -14.55 -12.70
N LEU A 21 -14.64 -15.44 -12.79
CA LEU A 21 -15.09 -16.02 -14.07
C LEU A 21 -16.42 -15.45 -14.53
N ASP A 22 -16.96 -14.47 -13.84
CA ASP A 22 -18.22 -13.86 -14.25
C ASP A 22 -17.98 -13.04 -15.57
N PRO A 23 -18.53 -13.48 -16.71
CA PRO A 23 -18.34 -12.80 -17.99
C PRO A 23 -19.09 -11.46 -18.06
N TYR A 24 -20.00 -11.17 -17.10
CA TYR A 24 -20.77 -9.92 -17.02
C TYR A 24 -20.06 -8.86 -16.16
N ARG A 25 -19.05 -9.30 -15.38
CA ARG A 25 -18.17 -8.38 -14.66
C ARG A 25 -16.92 -8.21 -15.49
N ASP A 26 -16.71 -7.02 -16.05
CA ASP A 26 -15.45 -6.67 -16.71
C ASP A 26 -14.29 -7.21 -15.85
N HIS A 27 -13.14 -7.45 -16.38
CA HIS A 27 -11.94 -7.98 -15.73
C HIS A 27 -11.65 -7.40 -14.33
N TRP A 28 -12.65 -6.90 -13.68
CA TRP A 28 -12.75 -6.17 -12.45
C TRP A 28 -12.04 -6.90 -11.29
N HIS A 29 -12.21 -8.20 -11.20
CA HIS A 29 -11.56 -9.01 -10.18
C HIS A 29 -10.10 -9.38 -10.49
N PHE A 30 -9.61 -9.13 -11.71
CA PHE A 30 -8.21 -9.30 -12.09
C PHE A 30 -7.36 -8.05 -11.87
N GLY A 31 -7.71 -7.18 -10.94
CA GLY A 31 -6.91 -6.02 -10.54
C GLY A 31 -7.10 -4.83 -11.44
N TRP A 32 -8.28 -4.73 -12.07
CA TRP A 32 -8.70 -3.59 -12.87
C TRP A 32 -7.64 -3.21 -13.92
N GLU A 33 -7.09 -1.99 -13.81
CA GLU A 33 -6.03 -1.49 -14.69
C GLU A 33 -4.80 -2.41 -14.71
N MET A 34 -4.45 -3.01 -13.57
CA MET A 34 -3.28 -3.90 -13.46
C MET A 34 -3.46 -5.16 -14.31
N GLY A 35 -4.65 -5.76 -14.30
CA GLY A 35 -4.99 -6.93 -15.11
C GLY A 35 -5.06 -6.61 -16.60
N ARG A 36 -5.59 -5.45 -16.96
CA ARG A 36 -5.65 -4.99 -18.38
C ARG A 36 -4.25 -4.72 -18.94
N ILE A 37 -3.40 -4.05 -18.15
CA ILE A 37 -1.98 -3.85 -18.51
C ILE A 37 -1.27 -5.20 -18.64
N ALA A 38 -1.52 -6.15 -17.73
CA ALA A 38 -0.94 -7.48 -17.78
C ALA A 38 -1.34 -8.22 -19.06
N ARG A 39 -2.62 -8.14 -19.47
CA ARG A 39 -3.10 -8.67 -20.76
C ARG A 39 -2.38 -8.02 -21.92
N SER A 40 -2.28 -6.69 -21.94
CA SER A 40 -1.58 -5.93 -22.98
C SER A 40 -0.11 -6.37 -23.14
N ILE A 41 0.57 -6.66 -22.02
CA ILE A 41 1.94 -7.20 -22.04
C ILE A 41 1.99 -8.58 -22.71
N VAL A 42 1.07 -9.48 -22.35
CA VAL A 42 1.03 -10.84 -22.89
C VAL A 42 0.68 -10.86 -24.37
N GLU A 43 -0.17 -9.95 -24.84
CA GLU A 43 -0.54 -9.76 -26.23
C GLU A 43 0.55 -9.07 -27.09
N GLY A 44 1.67 -8.67 -26.46
CA GLY A 44 2.81 -8.06 -27.14
C GLY A 44 2.74 -6.55 -27.34
N HIS A 45 1.71 -5.89 -26.82
CA HIS A 45 1.53 -4.44 -26.90
C HIS A 45 2.35 -3.68 -25.83
N GLY A 46 3.05 -4.41 -24.92
CA GLY A 46 3.85 -3.85 -23.85
C GLY A 46 3.03 -3.34 -22.68
N PHE A 47 3.67 -2.52 -21.84
CA PHE A 47 3.02 -1.92 -20.66
C PHE A 47 2.11 -0.77 -21.11
N ALA A 48 0.85 -1.08 -21.42
CA ALA A 48 -0.09 -0.21 -22.11
C ALA A 48 -1.55 -0.53 -21.72
N SER A 49 -2.48 0.31 -22.16
CA SER A 49 -3.93 0.07 -22.15
C SER A 49 -4.51 -0.24 -20.77
N PRO A 50 -4.46 0.71 -19.82
CA PRO A 50 -4.97 0.50 -18.45
C PRO A 50 -6.50 0.41 -18.39
N PHE A 51 -7.21 0.87 -19.46
CA PHE A 51 -8.67 0.88 -19.53
C PHE A 51 -9.21 -0.15 -20.54
N PHE A 52 -10.42 0.05 -21.06
CA PHE A 52 -11.18 -0.95 -21.84
C PHE A 52 -10.59 -1.24 -23.21
N ASP A 53 -10.16 -0.19 -23.91
CA ASP A 53 -9.66 -0.28 -25.29
C ASP A 53 -8.15 -0.06 -25.37
N PRO A 54 -7.52 -0.46 -26.49
CA PRO A 54 -6.13 -0.07 -26.76
C PRO A 54 -5.96 1.45 -26.67
N SER A 55 -5.21 1.93 -25.68
CA SER A 55 -4.99 3.37 -25.42
C SER A 55 -3.52 3.78 -25.45
N GLY A 56 -2.64 2.87 -25.88
CA GLY A 56 -1.21 3.14 -25.97
C GLY A 56 -0.44 2.92 -24.66
N PRO A 57 0.86 3.28 -24.64
CA PRO A 57 1.71 3.15 -23.46
C PRO A 57 1.12 3.86 -22.26
N THR A 58 1.38 3.32 -21.04
CA THR A 58 0.96 3.95 -19.79
C THR A 58 2.09 3.97 -18.75
N ALA A 59 2.12 5.00 -17.91
CA ALA A 59 2.89 5.11 -16.68
C ALA A 59 1.96 5.36 -15.47
N MET A 60 0.65 5.15 -15.65
CA MET A 60 -0.35 5.41 -14.60
C MET A 60 -0.14 4.56 -13.36
N LEU A 61 0.35 3.32 -13.53
CA LEU A 61 0.60 2.38 -12.45
C LEU A 61 2.08 1.96 -12.34
N PRO A 62 2.55 1.59 -11.15
CA PRO A 62 3.90 1.03 -10.98
C PRO A 62 4.00 -0.38 -11.59
N PRO A 63 5.21 -0.78 -12.09
CA PRO A 63 5.31 -1.93 -13.00
C PRO A 63 5.30 -3.30 -12.34
N ALA A 64 5.74 -3.43 -11.09
CA ALA A 64 6.07 -4.74 -10.53
C ALA A 64 4.89 -5.71 -10.52
N TYR A 65 3.72 -5.26 -10.08
CA TYR A 65 2.56 -6.15 -9.97
C TYR A 65 1.91 -6.48 -11.33
N PRO A 66 1.72 -5.54 -12.27
CA PRO A 66 1.25 -5.88 -13.62
C PRO A 66 2.16 -6.89 -14.34
N TYR A 67 3.49 -6.79 -14.20
CA TYR A 67 4.40 -7.80 -14.75
C TYR A 67 4.28 -9.17 -14.05
N LEU A 68 4.05 -9.20 -12.73
CA LEU A 68 3.79 -10.45 -12.01
C LEU A 68 2.51 -11.12 -12.52
N VAL A 69 1.42 -10.37 -12.68
CA VAL A 69 0.16 -10.89 -13.23
C VAL A 69 0.35 -11.34 -14.69
N ALA A 70 1.09 -10.59 -15.50
CA ALA A 70 1.40 -10.95 -16.89
C ALA A 70 2.20 -12.26 -16.97
N ALA A 71 3.14 -12.49 -16.04
CA ALA A 71 3.88 -13.75 -15.97
C ALA A 71 2.94 -14.93 -15.67
N CYS A 72 2.00 -14.77 -14.75
CA CYS A 72 0.98 -15.78 -14.49
C CYS A 72 0.07 -16.01 -15.70
N MET A 73 -0.39 -14.93 -16.37
CA MET A 73 -1.20 -15.02 -17.59
C MET A 73 -0.47 -15.75 -18.72
N LYS A 74 0.84 -15.54 -18.86
CA LYS A 74 1.66 -16.22 -19.89
C LYS A 74 1.81 -17.71 -19.61
N LEU A 75 1.81 -18.12 -18.35
CA LEU A 75 1.97 -19.52 -17.94
C LEU A 75 0.65 -20.30 -17.94
N PHE A 76 -0.45 -19.65 -17.56
CA PHE A 76 -1.73 -20.30 -17.29
C PHE A 76 -2.87 -19.85 -18.24
N GLY A 77 -2.56 -18.96 -19.19
CA GLY A 77 -3.56 -18.39 -20.15
C GLY A 77 -4.31 -17.20 -19.55
N GLY A 78 -4.47 -16.13 -20.28
CA GLY A 78 -5.16 -14.87 -20.00
C GLY A 78 -5.98 -14.77 -18.71
N PHE A 79 -7.23 -14.37 -18.80
CA PHE A 79 -8.17 -14.30 -17.66
C PHE A 79 -8.83 -15.68 -17.42
N THR A 80 -8.05 -16.63 -16.87
CA THR A 80 -8.51 -18.00 -16.57
C THR A 80 -8.50 -18.28 -15.07
N VAL A 81 -9.25 -19.33 -14.65
CA VAL A 81 -9.24 -19.84 -13.26
C VAL A 81 -7.81 -20.14 -12.82
N ALA A 82 -7.03 -20.78 -13.69
CA ALA A 82 -5.65 -21.16 -13.38
C ALA A 82 -4.78 -19.92 -13.10
N THR A 83 -4.93 -18.87 -13.90
CA THR A 83 -4.24 -17.58 -13.66
C THR A 83 -4.70 -16.93 -12.36
N ALA A 84 -6.00 -16.88 -12.10
CA ALA A 84 -6.54 -16.33 -10.85
C ALA A 84 -5.96 -17.08 -9.64
N MET A 85 -6.02 -18.41 -9.65
CA MET A 85 -5.44 -19.27 -8.60
C MET A 85 -3.95 -19.02 -8.40
N ALA A 86 -3.18 -18.91 -9.48
CA ALA A 86 -1.74 -18.64 -9.42
C ALA A 86 -1.46 -17.30 -8.75
N VAL A 87 -2.13 -16.21 -9.16
CA VAL A 87 -1.94 -14.87 -8.58
C VAL A 87 -2.40 -14.81 -7.13
N LEU A 88 -3.57 -15.37 -6.78
CA LEU A 88 -4.06 -15.41 -5.40
C LEU A 88 -3.18 -16.28 -4.50
N THR A 89 -2.59 -17.35 -5.05
CA THR A 89 -1.58 -18.14 -4.32
C THR A 89 -0.34 -17.31 -4.00
N LEU A 90 0.16 -16.52 -4.94
CA LEU A 90 1.28 -15.60 -4.71
C LEU A 90 0.92 -14.53 -3.67
N ASN A 91 -0.26 -13.91 -3.78
CA ASN A 91 -0.73 -12.93 -2.80
C ASN A 91 -0.85 -13.57 -1.39
N SER A 92 -1.41 -14.78 -1.31
CA SER A 92 -1.50 -15.56 -0.07
C SER A 92 -0.13 -15.85 0.52
N LEU A 93 0.84 -16.20 -0.31
CA LEU A 93 2.23 -16.41 0.09
C LEU A 93 2.87 -15.12 0.62
N PHE A 94 2.71 -13.98 -0.06
CA PHE A 94 3.24 -12.68 0.38
C PHE A 94 2.66 -12.27 1.73
N ALA A 95 1.35 -12.39 1.90
CA ALA A 95 0.69 -12.04 3.16
C ALA A 95 1.06 -13.01 4.31
N ALA A 96 1.26 -14.30 4.02
CA ALA A 96 1.73 -15.26 5.01
C ALA A 96 3.20 -15.02 5.40
N LEU A 97 4.07 -14.68 4.44
CA LEU A 97 5.47 -14.31 4.70
C LEU A 97 5.60 -13.05 5.58
N THR A 98 4.63 -12.16 5.53
CA THR A 98 4.59 -10.95 6.36
C THR A 98 4.55 -11.26 7.87
N VAL A 99 4.12 -12.47 8.28
CA VAL A 99 4.24 -12.94 9.69
C VAL A 99 5.68 -12.81 10.20
N ILE A 100 6.67 -13.06 9.34
CA ILE A 100 8.09 -13.05 9.72
C ILE A 100 8.55 -11.64 10.12
N PRO A 101 8.45 -10.62 9.28
CA PRO A 101 8.83 -9.27 9.68
C PRO A 101 7.95 -8.73 10.81
N VAL A 102 6.65 -9.05 10.91
CA VAL A 102 5.79 -8.69 12.05
C VAL A 102 6.38 -9.19 13.36
N TYR A 103 6.73 -10.47 13.43
CA TYR A 103 7.35 -11.06 14.60
C TYR A 103 8.66 -10.35 14.99
N TYR A 104 9.58 -10.18 14.03
CA TYR A 104 10.88 -9.59 14.31
C TYR A 104 10.82 -8.08 14.61
N LEU A 105 9.89 -7.35 14.02
CA LEU A 105 9.63 -5.94 14.35
C LEU A 105 9.17 -5.83 15.81
N ALA A 106 8.13 -6.59 16.19
CA ALA A 106 7.61 -6.60 17.55
C ALA A 106 8.67 -6.99 18.60
N LYS A 107 9.43 -8.08 18.32
CA LYS A 107 10.53 -8.54 19.18
C LYS A 107 11.60 -7.48 19.38
N ARG A 108 11.93 -6.73 18.32
CA ARG A 108 12.99 -5.73 18.37
C ARG A 108 12.60 -4.48 19.15
N VAL A 109 11.36 -4.00 19.00
CA VAL A 109 10.94 -2.72 19.59
C VAL A 109 10.19 -2.87 20.92
N LEU A 110 9.65 -4.05 21.19
CA LEU A 110 8.85 -4.33 22.38
C LEU A 110 9.41 -5.52 23.18
N ASP A 111 8.90 -6.74 22.92
CA ASP A 111 9.34 -7.96 23.60
C ASP A 111 8.89 -9.24 22.85
N GLU A 112 9.43 -10.39 23.29
CA GLU A 112 9.15 -11.72 22.69
C GLU A 112 7.68 -12.12 22.80
N ARG A 113 7.03 -11.84 23.93
CA ARG A 113 5.62 -12.21 24.16
C ARG A 113 4.71 -11.47 23.18
N THR A 114 4.95 -10.17 23.00
CA THR A 114 4.25 -9.35 22.02
C THR A 114 4.51 -9.86 20.61
N ALA A 115 5.73 -10.24 20.28
CA ALA A 115 6.09 -10.79 18.98
C ALA A 115 5.32 -12.07 18.63
N LEU A 116 5.21 -13.00 19.58
CA LEU A 116 4.45 -14.23 19.41
C LEU A 116 2.95 -13.95 19.18
N VAL A 117 2.37 -13.07 20.02
CA VAL A 117 0.94 -12.74 19.90
C VAL A 117 0.65 -11.97 18.61
N ALA A 118 1.51 -10.99 18.23
CA ALA A 118 1.36 -10.24 17.00
C ALA A 118 1.50 -11.12 15.74
N GLY A 119 2.44 -12.07 15.74
CA GLY A 119 2.59 -13.03 14.65
C GLY A 119 1.35 -13.91 14.45
N TRP A 120 0.73 -14.38 15.54
CA TRP A 120 -0.54 -15.10 15.48
C TRP A 120 -1.71 -14.19 15.10
N ALA A 121 -1.78 -12.98 15.65
CA ALA A 121 -2.80 -12.00 15.28
C ALA A 121 -2.75 -11.68 13.78
N TRP A 122 -1.55 -11.52 13.20
CA TRP A 122 -1.39 -11.35 11.75
C TRP A 122 -1.83 -12.57 10.96
N ALA A 123 -1.54 -13.79 11.44
CA ALA A 123 -1.98 -15.01 10.76
C ALA A 123 -3.49 -15.08 10.59
N PHE A 124 -4.26 -14.58 11.57
CA PHE A 124 -5.72 -14.53 11.60
C PHE A 124 -6.29 -13.15 11.27
N PHE A 125 -5.47 -12.19 10.83
CA PHE A 125 -5.93 -10.82 10.57
C PHE A 125 -6.93 -10.78 9.41
N PRO A 126 -8.22 -10.49 9.66
CA PRO A 126 -9.29 -10.69 8.68
C PRO A 126 -9.07 -9.90 7.40
N TYR A 127 -8.65 -8.64 7.52
CA TYR A 127 -8.44 -7.76 6.39
C TYR A 127 -7.31 -8.22 5.48
N SER A 128 -6.18 -8.67 6.04
CA SER A 128 -5.09 -9.28 5.25
C SER A 128 -5.50 -10.61 4.61
N ILE A 129 -6.40 -11.37 5.23
CA ILE A 129 -6.95 -12.61 4.65
C ILE A 129 -7.79 -12.26 3.42
N TYR A 130 -8.70 -11.29 3.55
CA TYR A 130 -9.55 -10.82 2.46
C TYR A 130 -8.74 -10.26 1.29
N LEU A 131 -7.82 -9.33 1.54
CA LEU A 131 -7.00 -8.71 0.48
C LEU A 131 -6.12 -9.72 -0.26
N ALA A 132 -5.56 -10.69 0.45
CA ALA A 132 -4.66 -11.68 -0.17
C ALA A 132 -5.41 -12.83 -0.85
N GLY A 133 -6.50 -13.30 -0.25
CA GLY A 133 -7.24 -14.47 -0.73
C GLY A 133 -8.38 -14.16 -1.69
N GLY A 134 -8.90 -12.93 -1.63
CA GLY A 134 -10.11 -12.52 -2.37
C GLY A 134 -9.91 -11.40 -3.39
N ARG A 135 -8.67 -10.93 -3.60
CA ARG A 135 -8.43 -9.77 -4.48
C ARG A 135 -7.12 -9.89 -5.24
N ILE A 136 -7.19 -9.75 -6.56
CA ILE A 136 -5.99 -9.64 -7.41
C ILE A 136 -5.54 -8.18 -7.45
N TYR A 137 -4.74 -7.79 -6.45
CA TYR A 137 -4.17 -6.45 -6.34
C TYR A 137 -2.82 -6.48 -5.61
N SER A 138 -2.06 -5.39 -5.67
CA SER A 138 -0.69 -5.34 -5.13
C SER A 138 -0.60 -5.29 -3.60
N ASP A 139 -1.71 -5.28 -2.87
CA ASP A 139 -1.78 -5.01 -1.42
C ASP A 139 -0.89 -5.93 -0.59
N ALA A 140 -0.98 -7.24 -0.83
CA ALA A 140 -0.20 -8.23 -0.10
C ALA A 140 1.32 -8.10 -0.37
N LEU A 141 1.72 -7.86 -1.63
CA LEU A 141 3.11 -7.63 -2.00
C LEU A 141 3.63 -6.32 -1.41
N THR A 142 2.83 -5.26 -1.47
CA THR A 142 3.16 -3.94 -0.89
C THR A 142 3.37 -4.05 0.62
N CYS A 143 2.48 -4.76 1.32
CA CYS A 143 2.56 -4.97 2.76
C CYS A 143 3.81 -5.77 3.17
N LEU A 144 4.17 -6.82 2.41
CA LEU A 144 5.39 -7.59 2.64
C LEU A 144 6.64 -6.73 2.45
N ILE A 145 6.76 -6.03 1.31
CA ILE A 145 7.89 -5.15 1.00
C ILE A 145 8.03 -4.05 2.07
N ALA A 146 6.92 -3.41 2.45
CA ALA A 146 6.89 -2.42 3.52
C ALA A 146 7.43 -3.00 4.84
N SER A 147 6.92 -4.14 5.27
CA SER A 147 7.33 -4.77 6.53
C SER A 147 8.80 -5.19 6.54
N LEU A 148 9.31 -5.72 5.42
CA LEU A 148 10.73 -6.04 5.27
C LEU A 148 11.59 -4.77 5.30
N LEU A 149 11.14 -3.71 4.66
CA LEU A 149 11.81 -2.42 4.62
C LEU A 149 11.91 -1.78 6.02
N TRP A 150 10.81 -1.81 6.78
CA TRP A 150 10.80 -1.35 8.18
C TRP A 150 11.78 -2.15 9.04
N LEU A 151 11.76 -3.47 8.95
CA LEU A 151 12.66 -4.35 9.67
C LEU A 151 14.13 -4.09 9.30
N GLN A 152 14.43 -3.94 7.99
CA GLN A 152 15.79 -3.66 7.52
C GLN A 152 16.28 -2.28 7.98
N THR A 153 15.40 -1.28 7.99
CA THR A 153 15.73 0.07 8.51
C THR A 153 16.14 0.00 9.98
N LEU A 154 15.40 -0.74 10.82
CA LEU A 154 15.78 -0.94 12.21
C LEU A 154 17.09 -1.73 12.38
N ARG A 155 17.38 -2.70 11.49
CA ARG A 155 18.65 -3.42 11.50
C ARG A 155 19.84 -2.50 11.27
N LEU A 156 19.70 -1.54 10.35
CA LEU A 156 20.77 -0.59 10.00
C LEU A 156 21.19 0.30 11.18
N GLU A 157 20.34 0.49 12.18
CA GLU A 157 20.68 1.28 13.36
C GLU A 157 22.05 0.89 13.94
N ARG A 158 22.33 -0.43 14.01
CA ARG A 158 23.55 -0.99 14.62
C ARG A 158 24.40 -1.83 13.68
N SER A 159 23.94 -2.09 12.46
CA SER A 159 24.70 -2.91 11.51
C SER A 159 25.97 -2.19 11.05
N ARG A 160 27.10 -2.96 10.98
CA ARG A 160 28.36 -2.52 10.39
C ARG A 160 28.58 -3.13 9.00
N ARG A 161 27.66 -3.97 8.50
CA ARG A 161 27.79 -4.68 7.23
C ARG A 161 27.30 -3.80 6.08
N LEU A 162 28.13 -3.63 5.07
CA LEU A 162 27.77 -2.89 3.85
C LEU A 162 26.61 -3.59 3.11
N SER A 163 26.56 -4.92 3.13
CA SER A 163 25.46 -5.71 2.52
C SER A 163 24.09 -5.29 3.03
N ASP A 164 23.93 -4.93 4.32
CA ASP A 164 22.65 -4.50 4.87
C ASP A 164 22.17 -3.17 4.26
N TRP A 165 23.11 -2.28 3.89
CA TRP A 165 22.81 -1.03 3.20
C TRP A 165 22.42 -1.26 1.74
N LEU A 166 23.10 -2.18 1.05
CA LEU A 166 22.76 -2.56 -0.32
C LEU A 166 21.36 -3.19 -0.38
N VAL A 167 21.05 -4.08 0.56
CA VAL A 167 19.70 -4.67 0.71
C VAL A 167 18.66 -3.58 0.99
N TRP A 168 18.98 -2.60 1.85
CA TRP A 168 18.09 -1.49 2.16
C TRP A 168 17.81 -0.62 0.92
N GLY A 169 18.84 -0.29 0.14
CA GLY A 169 18.68 0.42 -1.12
C GLY A 169 17.84 -0.36 -2.14
N ALA A 170 18.09 -1.67 -2.28
CA ALA A 170 17.32 -2.54 -3.17
C ALA A 170 15.84 -2.64 -2.74
N LEU A 171 15.56 -2.75 -1.43
CA LEU A 171 14.19 -2.75 -0.92
C LEU A 171 13.46 -1.43 -1.18
N TRP A 172 14.14 -0.27 -1.03
CA TRP A 172 13.55 1.01 -1.39
C TRP A 172 13.28 1.13 -2.90
N GLY A 173 14.17 0.64 -3.74
CA GLY A 173 13.95 0.56 -5.19
C GLY A 173 12.76 -0.32 -5.54
N ALA A 174 12.69 -1.52 -4.95
CA ALA A 174 11.57 -2.44 -5.12
C ALA A 174 10.25 -1.82 -4.61
N ALA A 175 10.29 -1.13 -3.47
CA ALA A 175 9.12 -0.40 -2.93
C ALA A 175 8.59 0.63 -3.93
N GLY A 176 9.48 1.41 -4.56
CA GLY A 176 9.11 2.36 -5.61
C GLY A 176 8.45 1.70 -6.82
N LEU A 177 8.94 0.52 -7.25
CA LEU A 177 8.38 -0.21 -8.39
C LEU A 177 7.07 -0.96 -8.05
N VAL A 178 6.79 -1.25 -6.78
CA VAL A 178 5.55 -1.89 -6.33
C VAL A 178 4.49 -0.85 -5.96
N SER A 179 4.87 0.14 -5.15
CA SER A 179 3.99 1.21 -4.67
C SER A 179 4.82 2.45 -4.29
N PRO A 180 4.89 3.47 -5.16
CA PRO A 180 5.70 4.68 -4.94
C PRO A 180 5.41 5.43 -3.63
N VAL A 181 4.21 5.27 -3.08
CA VAL A 181 3.81 5.89 -1.80
C VAL A 181 4.69 5.40 -0.65
N LEU A 182 5.21 4.17 -0.73
CA LEU A 182 6.17 3.64 0.25
C LEU A 182 7.43 4.51 0.38
N LEU A 183 7.78 5.31 -0.64
CA LEU A 183 8.92 6.23 -0.58
C LEU A 183 8.70 7.45 0.35
N GLY A 184 7.45 7.74 0.72
CA GLY A 184 7.12 8.88 1.59
C GLY A 184 7.90 8.92 2.91
N PRO A 185 8.02 7.83 3.68
CA PRO A 185 8.83 7.78 4.90
C PRO A 185 10.35 7.83 4.69
N LEU A 186 10.87 7.59 3.48
CA LEU A 186 12.31 7.47 3.22
C LEU A 186 13.15 8.65 3.75
N PRO A 187 12.85 9.92 3.43
CA PRO A 187 13.67 11.04 3.87
C PRO A 187 13.71 11.14 5.39
N PHE A 188 12.61 10.89 6.07
CA PHE A 188 12.49 10.96 7.52
C PHE A 188 13.25 9.83 8.20
N LEU A 189 13.15 8.60 7.68
CA LEU A 189 13.89 7.45 8.19
C LEU A 189 15.40 7.57 7.91
N ALA A 190 15.79 8.12 6.77
CA ALA A 190 17.19 8.38 6.44
C ALA A 190 17.80 9.40 7.42
N ILE A 191 17.09 10.50 7.72
CA ILE A 191 17.51 11.50 8.70
C ILE A 191 17.60 10.87 10.10
N TRP A 192 16.57 10.14 10.53
CA TRP A 192 16.58 9.43 11.81
C TRP A 192 17.79 8.50 11.93
N LEU A 193 18.03 7.69 10.89
CA LEU A 193 19.14 6.74 10.85
C LEU A 193 20.51 7.46 10.87
N ALA A 194 20.66 8.56 10.13
CA ALA A 194 21.86 9.37 10.13
C ALA A 194 22.16 9.96 11.51
N VAL A 195 21.16 10.56 12.17
CA VAL A 195 21.27 11.11 13.51
C VAL A 195 21.62 10.01 14.54
N ARG A 196 20.93 8.88 14.47
CA ARG A 196 21.14 7.76 15.39
C ARG A 196 22.55 7.20 15.30
N ARG A 197 23.00 6.93 14.09
CA ARG A 197 24.33 6.39 13.82
C ARG A 197 25.45 7.37 14.12
N SER A 198 25.25 8.67 13.85
CA SER A 198 26.22 9.71 14.22
C SER A 198 26.44 9.77 15.73
N ARG A 199 25.36 9.65 16.52
CA ARG A 199 25.47 9.62 18.00
C ARG A 199 26.25 8.42 18.52
N GLU A 200 26.24 7.31 17.79
CA GLU A 200 26.97 6.08 18.14
C GLU A 200 28.37 6.01 17.47
N GLY A 201 28.79 7.05 16.76
CA GLY A 201 30.07 7.08 16.04
C GLY A 201 30.15 6.10 14.87
N LEU A 202 29.01 5.65 14.33
CA LEU A 202 28.93 4.70 13.22
C LEU A 202 28.87 5.42 11.87
N ALA A 203 29.58 4.91 10.87
CA ALA A 203 29.53 5.43 9.51
C ALA A 203 28.13 5.30 8.92
N TRP A 204 27.61 6.36 8.32
CA TRP A 204 26.27 6.38 7.68
C TRP A 204 26.29 7.03 6.29
N LEU A 205 27.13 8.07 6.06
CA LEU A 205 27.08 8.86 4.83
C LEU A 205 27.44 8.01 3.60
N TRP A 206 28.63 7.41 3.60
CA TRP A 206 29.08 6.61 2.47
C TRP A 206 28.23 5.37 2.20
N PRO A 207 27.88 4.54 3.21
CA PRO A 207 26.95 3.45 2.99
C PRO A 207 25.56 3.91 2.54
N GLY A 208 25.10 5.08 3.01
CA GLY A 208 23.84 5.70 2.58
C GLY A 208 23.87 6.11 1.10
N VAL A 209 24.98 6.69 0.64
CA VAL A 209 25.17 7.01 -0.79
C VAL A 209 25.13 5.75 -1.64
N LEU A 210 25.79 4.68 -1.22
CA LEU A 210 25.73 3.40 -1.94
C LEU A 210 24.31 2.82 -1.97
N ALA A 211 23.56 2.89 -0.88
CA ALA A 211 22.17 2.48 -0.84
C ALA A 211 21.29 3.32 -1.81
N ALA A 212 21.52 4.63 -1.88
CA ALA A 212 20.85 5.51 -2.84
C ALA A 212 21.20 5.16 -4.29
N CYS A 213 22.47 4.83 -4.58
CA CYS A 213 22.88 4.36 -5.92
C CYS A 213 22.18 3.05 -6.29
N VAL A 214 22.04 2.10 -5.36
CA VAL A 214 21.31 0.84 -5.58
C VAL A 214 19.83 1.12 -5.83
N LEU A 215 19.18 1.97 -5.02
CA LEU A 215 17.79 2.38 -5.24
C LEU A 215 17.62 2.93 -6.66
N LEU A 216 18.45 3.89 -7.06
CA LEU A 216 18.40 4.50 -8.39
C LEU A 216 18.65 3.49 -9.49
N ALA A 217 19.60 2.57 -9.33
CA ALA A 217 19.87 1.51 -10.30
C ALA A 217 18.68 0.56 -10.49
N VAL A 218 17.93 0.26 -9.41
CA VAL A 218 16.72 -0.57 -9.47
C VAL A 218 15.58 0.14 -10.20
N VAL A 219 15.42 1.45 -9.98
CA VAL A 219 14.34 2.26 -10.57
C VAL A 219 14.65 2.70 -12.01
N ALA A 220 15.94 2.92 -12.33
CA ALA A 220 16.38 3.49 -13.59
C ALA A 220 15.84 2.81 -14.87
N PRO A 221 15.80 1.47 -15.00
CA PRO A 221 15.24 0.82 -16.18
C PRO A 221 13.79 1.23 -16.47
N TRP A 222 12.99 1.38 -15.41
CA TRP A 222 11.61 1.82 -15.54
C TRP A 222 11.49 3.31 -15.90
N THR A 223 12.30 4.16 -15.27
CA THR A 223 12.37 5.59 -15.61
C THR A 223 12.79 5.80 -17.07
N VAL A 224 13.79 5.05 -17.56
CA VAL A 224 14.25 5.10 -18.95
C VAL A 224 13.13 4.62 -19.91
N ARG A 225 12.40 3.56 -19.55
CA ARG A 225 11.24 3.10 -20.34
C ARG A 225 10.19 4.21 -20.43
N ASN A 226 9.84 4.85 -19.33
CA ASN A 226 8.85 5.92 -19.32
C ASN A 226 9.31 7.11 -20.17
N TYR A 227 10.56 7.52 -20.04
CA TYR A 227 11.13 8.60 -20.84
C TYR A 227 11.03 8.30 -22.34
N ARG A 228 11.37 7.06 -22.75
CA ARG A 228 11.26 6.64 -24.18
C ARG A 228 9.83 6.58 -24.68
N ALA A 229 8.86 6.29 -23.81
CA ALA A 229 7.47 6.16 -24.20
C ALA A 229 6.74 7.52 -24.30
N PHE A 230 7.15 8.51 -23.48
CA PHE A 230 6.40 9.76 -23.31
C PHE A 230 7.20 11.02 -23.63
N ASP A 231 8.51 10.90 -23.93
CA ASP A 231 9.45 12.03 -24.04
C ASP A 231 9.36 12.99 -22.82
N ARG A 232 9.09 12.41 -21.64
CA ARG A 232 8.87 13.12 -20.38
C ARG A 232 9.52 12.36 -19.24
N PHE A 233 10.11 13.09 -18.28
CA PHE A 233 10.69 12.50 -17.08
C PHE A 233 9.63 12.06 -16.09
N ILE A 234 9.31 10.77 -16.08
CA ILE A 234 8.36 10.12 -15.18
C ILE A 234 9.12 9.01 -14.44
N PRO A 235 9.62 9.26 -13.22
CA PRO A 235 10.50 8.29 -12.53
C PRO A 235 9.79 6.97 -12.20
N LEU A 236 8.52 7.01 -11.79
CA LEU A 236 7.77 5.83 -11.36
C LEU A 236 6.37 5.77 -12.00
N ARG A 237 5.46 6.68 -11.60
CA ARG A 237 4.08 6.80 -12.13
C ARG A 237 3.70 8.26 -12.25
N ASP A 238 2.72 8.57 -13.09
CA ASP A 238 2.25 9.93 -13.33
C ASP A 238 0.84 10.24 -12.79
N GLY A 239 0.14 9.23 -12.26
CA GLY A 239 -1.26 9.33 -11.83
C GLY A 239 -1.55 10.26 -10.64
N PHE A 240 -0.55 10.94 -10.05
CA PHE A 240 -0.74 11.74 -8.82
C PHE A 240 -1.86 12.80 -8.94
N TRP A 241 -1.88 13.56 -10.03
CA TRP A 241 -2.86 14.63 -10.21
C TRP A 241 -4.28 14.13 -10.51
N MET A 242 -4.40 12.97 -11.13
CA MET A 242 -5.69 12.28 -11.27
C MET A 242 -6.22 11.87 -9.89
N GLU A 243 -5.37 11.31 -9.02
CA GLU A 243 -5.76 10.95 -7.65
C GLU A 243 -6.18 12.17 -6.81
N VAL A 244 -5.50 13.32 -7.00
CA VAL A 244 -5.92 14.59 -6.38
C VAL A 244 -7.28 15.03 -6.93
N HIS A 245 -7.51 14.95 -8.23
CA HIS A 245 -8.80 15.29 -8.85
C HIS A 245 -9.92 14.38 -8.32
N VAL A 246 -9.67 13.08 -8.19
CA VAL A 246 -10.63 12.13 -7.59
C VAL A 246 -11.03 12.56 -6.17
N GLY A 247 -10.07 13.01 -5.36
CA GLY A 247 -10.35 13.48 -3.99
C GLY A 247 -11.01 14.85 -3.88
N TYR A 248 -10.89 15.72 -4.90
CA TYR A 248 -11.28 17.13 -4.83
C TYR A 248 -12.05 17.62 -6.06
N ASN A 249 -13.12 16.91 -6.45
CA ASN A 249 -13.99 17.26 -7.57
C ASN A 249 -15.41 17.73 -7.16
N GLY A 250 -15.68 17.78 -5.84
CA GLY A 250 -16.99 18.16 -5.28
C GLY A 250 -17.89 16.97 -4.95
N ASP A 251 -17.65 15.80 -5.51
CA ASP A 251 -18.34 14.56 -5.14
C ASP A 251 -17.60 13.87 -3.99
N THR A 252 -18.31 13.56 -2.93
CA THR A 252 -17.78 12.86 -1.74
C THR A 252 -18.64 11.67 -1.34
N SER A 253 -19.46 11.18 -2.28
CA SER A 253 -20.38 10.06 -2.05
C SER A 253 -19.64 8.73 -1.84
N ASP A 254 -18.47 8.58 -2.45
CA ASP A 254 -17.61 7.41 -2.39
C ASP A 254 -16.14 7.81 -2.18
N VAL A 255 -15.28 6.80 -1.97
CA VAL A 255 -13.81 6.93 -1.92
C VAL A 255 -13.26 7.29 -3.30
N THR A 256 -13.80 6.65 -4.34
CA THR A 256 -13.50 6.93 -5.75
C THR A 256 -14.82 7.17 -6.48
N PRO A 257 -15.35 8.40 -6.47
CA PRO A 257 -16.62 8.69 -7.10
C PRO A 257 -16.63 8.30 -8.59
N ASP A 258 -17.73 7.70 -9.05
CA ASP A 258 -17.92 7.25 -10.42
C ASP A 258 -17.74 8.35 -11.46
N SER A 259 -18.03 9.59 -11.08
CA SER A 259 -17.86 10.78 -11.92
C SER A 259 -16.41 11.15 -12.21
N ALA A 260 -15.45 10.66 -11.42
CA ALA A 260 -14.10 11.20 -11.37
C ALA A 260 -13.00 10.31 -11.99
N HIS A 261 -13.30 9.04 -12.30
CA HIS A 261 -12.29 8.09 -12.77
C HIS A 261 -12.62 7.52 -14.16
N PRO A 262 -11.64 7.40 -15.09
CA PRO A 262 -11.88 6.86 -16.43
C PRO A 262 -12.42 5.42 -16.48
N THR A 263 -12.24 4.63 -15.43
CA THR A 263 -12.80 3.27 -15.35
C THR A 263 -14.32 3.28 -15.19
N THR A 264 -14.89 4.30 -14.55
CA THR A 264 -16.31 4.39 -14.19
C THR A 264 -17.03 5.49 -14.96
N SER A 265 -16.34 6.58 -15.34
CA SER A 265 -16.89 7.73 -16.04
C SER A 265 -16.61 7.69 -17.53
N ALA A 266 -17.66 7.59 -18.37
CA ALA A 266 -17.55 7.68 -19.83
C ALA A 266 -16.99 9.04 -20.29
N ILE A 267 -17.25 10.12 -19.53
CA ILE A 267 -16.75 11.48 -19.82
C ILE A 267 -15.24 11.53 -19.60
N GLU A 268 -14.77 11.04 -18.47
CA GLU A 268 -13.35 10.98 -18.15
C GLU A 268 -12.58 10.08 -19.12
N TYR A 269 -13.18 8.93 -19.48
CA TYR A 269 -12.60 8.04 -20.47
C TYR A 269 -12.53 8.66 -21.85
N ALA A 270 -13.57 9.39 -22.31
CA ALA A 270 -13.54 10.10 -23.57
C ALA A 270 -12.47 11.21 -23.58
N GLN A 271 -12.27 11.90 -22.46
CA GLN A 271 -11.21 12.88 -22.30
C GLN A 271 -9.82 12.24 -22.37
N TRP A 272 -9.61 11.10 -21.69
CA TRP A 272 -8.38 10.29 -21.78
C TRP A 272 -8.09 9.89 -23.24
N ARG A 273 -9.07 9.35 -23.95
CA ARG A 273 -8.93 8.96 -25.35
C ARG A 273 -8.54 10.11 -26.28
N ARG A 274 -9.09 11.30 -26.02
CA ARG A 274 -8.83 12.50 -26.82
C ARG A 274 -7.45 13.10 -26.56
N LEU A 275 -7.02 13.16 -25.30
CA LEU A 275 -5.82 13.89 -24.89
C LEU A 275 -4.57 13.00 -24.80
N GLY A 276 -4.75 11.68 -24.76
CA GLY A 276 -3.71 10.75 -24.34
C GLY A 276 -3.36 10.89 -22.85
N GLU A 277 -2.52 9.99 -22.34
CA GLU A 277 -2.20 9.93 -20.91
C GLU A 277 -1.63 11.25 -20.37
N ILE A 278 -0.59 11.77 -21.00
CA ILE A 278 0.09 12.98 -20.50
C ILE A 278 -0.83 14.20 -20.55
N GLY A 279 -1.55 14.38 -21.68
CA GLY A 279 -2.51 15.48 -21.80
C GLY A 279 -3.65 15.40 -20.79
N PHE A 280 -4.13 14.19 -20.51
CA PHE A 280 -5.14 13.94 -19.50
C PHE A 280 -4.62 14.29 -18.09
N MET A 281 -3.42 13.82 -17.71
CA MET A 281 -2.85 14.11 -16.39
C MET A 281 -2.58 15.62 -16.19
N ASP A 282 -2.14 16.32 -17.24
CA ASP A 282 -1.96 17.78 -17.19
C ASP A 282 -3.31 18.53 -17.09
N ALA A 283 -4.36 18.02 -17.77
CA ALA A 283 -5.73 18.57 -17.60
C ALA A 283 -6.23 18.37 -16.17
N LYS A 284 -6.11 17.16 -15.61
CA LYS A 284 -6.53 16.87 -14.22
C LYS A 284 -5.76 17.70 -13.20
N LYS A 285 -4.46 17.93 -13.43
CA LYS A 285 -3.67 18.88 -12.62
C LYS A 285 -4.29 20.29 -12.63
N THR A 286 -4.63 20.78 -13.80
CA THR A 286 -5.19 22.12 -13.97
C THR A 286 -6.56 22.22 -13.29
N GLU A 287 -7.43 21.24 -13.53
CA GLU A 287 -8.77 21.14 -12.94
C GLU A 287 -8.70 21.08 -11.41
N ALA A 288 -7.89 20.18 -10.85
CA ALA A 288 -7.73 20.03 -9.41
C ALA A 288 -7.19 21.30 -8.74
N ILE A 289 -6.13 21.92 -9.29
CA ILE A 289 -5.57 23.15 -8.73
C ILE A 289 -6.58 24.30 -8.80
N HIS A 290 -7.31 24.40 -9.91
CA HIS A 290 -8.35 25.44 -10.07
C HIS A 290 -9.46 25.25 -9.04
N TYR A 291 -9.98 24.04 -8.90
CA TYR A 291 -11.03 23.73 -7.93
C TYR A 291 -10.59 24.01 -6.48
N ILE A 292 -9.40 23.56 -6.09
CA ILE A 292 -8.85 23.78 -4.75
C ILE A 292 -8.70 25.27 -4.45
N ARG A 293 -8.23 26.07 -5.43
CA ARG A 293 -8.09 27.52 -5.26
C ARG A 293 -9.42 28.26 -5.12
N GLN A 294 -10.46 27.79 -5.80
CA GLN A 294 -11.80 28.36 -5.70
C GLN A 294 -12.53 27.93 -4.42
N HIS A 295 -12.20 26.75 -3.89
CA HIS A 295 -12.88 26.14 -2.74
C HIS A 295 -11.91 25.74 -1.61
N PRO A 296 -11.09 26.68 -1.06
CA PRO A 296 -10.07 26.33 -0.06
C PRO A 296 -10.65 25.75 1.24
N GLY A 297 -11.85 26.19 1.64
CA GLY A 297 -12.56 25.65 2.80
C GLY A 297 -12.99 24.20 2.58
N PHE A 298 -13.48 23.87 1.38
CA PHE A 298 -13.80 22.48 1.01
C PHE A 298 -12.55 21.61 0.99
N PHE A 299 -11.44 22.10 0.42
CA PHE A 299 -10.16 21.40 0.45
C PHE A 299 -9.73 21.04 1.88
N ALA A 300 -9.76 22.02 2.80
CA ALA A 300 -9.39 21.77 4.19
C ALA A 300 -10.32 20.76 4.87
N TRP A 301 -11.62 20.83 4.62
CA TRP A 301 -12.61 19.91 5.17
C TRP A 301 -12.43 18.49 4.64
N VAL A 302 -12.25 18.32 3.32
CA VAL A 302 -12.03 17.00 2.70
C VAL A 302 -10.70 16.41 3.16
N THR A 303 -9.63 17.22 3.26
CA THR A 303 -8.34 16.77 3.83
C THR A 303 -8.51 16.23 5.26
N ALA A 304 -9.24 16.95 6.12
CA ALA A 304 -9.54 16.49 7.48
C ALA A 304 -10.36 15.20 7.48
N ARG A 305 -11.33 15.08 6.57
CA ARG A 305 -12.11 13.85 6.37
C ARG A 305 -11.21 12.69 5.90
N HIS A 306 -10.27 12.92 4.98
CA HIS A 306 -9.30 11.89 4.57
C HIS A 306 -8.44 11.41 5.75
N VAL A 307 -8.01 12.31 6.63
CA VAL A 307 -7.30 11.91 7.86
C VAL A 307 -8.17 10.99 8.72
N VAL A 308 -9.43 11.37 8.97
CA VAL A 308 -10.36 10.53 9.76
C VAL A 308 -10.57 9.18 9.08
N ASN A 309 -10.90 9.18 7.79
CA ASN A 309 -11.19 7.97 7.02
C ASN A 309 -10.00 7.00 6.98
N MET A 310 -8.77 7.51 6.85
CA MET A 310 -7.55 6.68 6.84
C MET A 310 -7.41 5.85 8.12
N TRP A 311 -7.84 6.38 9.26
CA TRP A 311 -7.68 5.74 10.55
C TRP A 311 -8.92 5.01 11.07
N THR A 312 -10.11 5.42 10.62
CA THR A 312 -11.37 4.86 11.13
C THR A 312 -12.22 4.17 10.06
N GLY A 313 -11.80 4.20 8.80
CA GLY A 313 -12.61 3.76 7.65
C GLY A 313 -13.47 4.89 7.08
N PHE A 314 -14.04 4.65 5.91
CA PHE A 314 -14.86 5.63 5.20
C PHE A 314 -16.27 5.68 5.79
N TRP A 315 -16.64 6.75 6.45
CA TRP A 315 -17.96 6.94 7.05
C TRP A 315 -18.97 7.41 5.99
N SER A 316 -19.67 6.47 5.37
CA SER A 316 -20.75 6.73 4.44
C SER A 316 -21.98 5.91 4.80
N LEU A 317 -23.16 6.53 4.76
CA LEU A 317 -24.47 5.88 4.89
C LEU A 317 -25.28 6.01 3.59
N ALA A 318 -24.63 6.40 2.48
CA ALA A 318 -25.26 6.48 1.18
C ALA A 318 -25.76 5.08 0.75
N PRO A 319 -27.05 4.92 0.38
CA PRO A 319 -27.59 3.61 0.03
C PRO A 319 -26.85 2.92 -1.12
N THR A 320 -26.40 3.68 -2.12
CA THR A 320 -25.59 3.17 -3.24
C THR A 320 -24.29 2.56 -2.75
N PHE A 321 -23.51 3.30 -1.93
CA PHE A 321 -22.26 2.81 -1.35
C PHE A 321 -22.48 1.57 -0.46
N LEU A 322 -23.54 1.54 0.36
CA LEU A 322 -23.83 0.40 1.23
C LEU A 322 -24.29 -0.85 0.45
N ALA A 323 -24.87 -0.67 -0.74
CA ALA A 323 -25.22 -1.79 -1.62
C ALA A 323 -23.97 -2.46 -2.23
N ASP A 324 -22.98 -1.67 -2.61
CA ASP A 324 -21.73 -2.16 -3.20
C ASP A 324 -20.75 -2.70 -2.14
N GLU A 325 -20.80 -2.14 -0.92
CA GLU A 325 -19.90 -2.49 0.19
C GLU A 325 -20.67 -2.99 1.43
N PRO A 326 -21.25 -4.20 1.41
CA PRO A 326 -22.16 -4.69 2.47
C PRO A 326 -21.49 -4.85 3.85
N PHE A 327 -20.17 -5.03 3.89
CA PHE A 327 -19.38 -5.13 5.14
C PHE A 327 -18.79 -3.78 5.59
N HIS A 328 -19.18 -2.69 4.96
CA HIS A 328 -18.63 -1.38 5.19
C HIS A 328 -18.74 -0.93 6.66
N ILE A 329 -19.93 -0.99 7.25
CA ILE A 329 -20.16 -0.55 8.64
C ILE A 329 -19.34 -1.39 9.65
N PRO A 330 -19.38 -2.74 9.63
CA PRO A 330 -18.49 -3.56 10.46
C PRO A 330 -17.00 -3.21 10.27
N ASN A 331 -16.54 -2.99 9.05
CA ASN A 331 -15.16 -2.64 8.75
C ASN A 331 -14.76 -1.29 9.37
N THR A 332 -15.66 -0.30 9.34
CA THR A 332 -15.43 1.02 9.94
C THR A 332 -15.28 0.93 11.46
N PHE A 333 -16.13 0.17 12.14
CA PHE A 333 -15.98 -0.08 13.57
C PHE A 333 -14.72 -0.86 13.90
N PHE A 334 -14.36 -1.86 13.10
CA PHE A 334 -13.14 -2.62 13.26
C PHE A 334 -11.89 -1.73 13.11
N ALA A 335 -11.83 -0.90 12.06
CA ALA A 335 -10.73 0.03 11.83
C ALA A 335 -10.59 1.05 12.97
N THR A 336 -11.72 1.57 13.47
CA THR A 336 -11.75 2.49 14.61
C THR A 336 -11.21 1.81 15.88
N ALA A 337 -11.66 0.59 16.18
CA ALA A 337 -11.19 -0.17 17.33
C ALA A 337 -9.67 -0.41 17.28
N MET A 338 -9.14 -0.81 16.13
CA MET A 338 -7.70 -0.96 15.91
C MET A 338 -6.95 0.35 16.15
N THR A 339 -7.45 1.46 15.63
CA THR A 339 -6.81 2.77 15.84
C THR A 339 -6.79 3.18 17.32
N LEU A 340 -7.86 2.90 18.07
CA LEU A 340 -7.88 3.15 19.51
C LEU A 340 -6.89 2.25 20.27
N LEU A 341 -6.79 0.97 19.88
CA LEU A 341 -5.82 0.05 20.48
C LEU A 341 -4.37 0.46 20.12
N LEU A 342 -4.11 0.88 18.88
CA LEU A 342 -2.82 1.45 18.47
C LEU A 342 -2.42 2.62 19.37
N ILE A 343 -3.32 3.60 19.59
CA ILE A 343 -3.07 4.75 20.47
C ILE A 343 -2.76 4.28 21.91
N GLY A 344 -3.53 3.31 22.41
CA GLY A 344 -3.30 2.68 23.71
C GLY A 344 -1.94 2.00 23.79
N GLY A 345 -1.56 1.24 22.77
CA GLY A 345 -0.27 0.54 22.68
C GLY A 345 0.91 1.50 22.65
N LEU A 346 0.82 2.57 21.84
CA LEU A 346 1.83 3.63 21.81
C LEU A 346 1.97 4.34 23.17
N ARG A 347 0.85 4.65 23.82
CA ARG A 347 0.86 5.22 25.19
C ARG A 347 1.55 4.27 26.18
N TYR A 348 1.24 2.98 26.15
CA TYR A 348 1.90 2.01 27.03
C TYR A 348 3.39 1.87 26.73
N ALA A 349 3.79 1.90 25.46
CA ALA A 349 5.19 1.89 25.07
C ALA A 349 5.94 3.14 25.60
N TRP A 350 5.32 4.31 25.50
CA TRP A 350 5.85 5.54 26.03
C TRP A 350 6.02 5.47 27.55
N LEU A 351 4.97 5.12 28.28
CA LEU A 351 4.99 4.99 29.75
C LEU A 351 5.93 3.87 30.24
N GLY A 352 6.20 2.87 29.41
CA GLY A 352 7.13 1.77 29.69
C GLY A 352 8.59 2.06 29.33
N GLY A 353 8.93 3.30 28.97
CA GLY A 353 10.30 3.71 28.63
C GLY A 353 10.81 3.20 27.28
N LYS A 354 9.90 2.76 26.38
CA LYS A 354 10.24 2.23 25.05
C LYS A 354 10.14 3.28 23.93
N ALA A 355 9.94 4.55 24.26
CA ALA A 355 9.71 5.63 23.30
C ALA A 355 10.78 5.67 22.19
N GLU A 356 12.05 5.57 22.55
CA GLU A 356 13.15 5.60 21.59
C GLU A 356 13.15 4.41 20.63
N ALA A 357 12.84 3.21 21.12
CA ALA A 357 12.78 2.00 20.29
C ALA A 357 11.62 2.01 19.31
N VAL A 358 10.46 2.58 19.68
CA VAL A 358 9.27 2.64 18.85
C VAL A 358 9.23 3.86 17.94
N PHE A 359 10.06 4.86 18.17
CA PHE A 359 10.06 6.14 17.44
C PHE A 359 10.08 5.99 15.91
N PRO A 360 10.94 5.15 15.30
CA PRO A 360 10.93 4.98 13.84
C PRO A 360 9.61 4.42 13.31
N LEU A 361 8.90 3.56 14.05
CA LEU A 361 7.58 3.07 13.66
C LEU A 361 6.53 4.18 13.77
N VAL A 362 6.59 5.04 14.77
CA VAL A 362 5.74 6.24 14.88
C VAL A 362 6.00 7.19 13.71
N LEU A 363 7.24 7.37 13.33
CA LEU A 363 7.62 8.20 12.18
C LEU A 363 6.98 7.67 10.88
N ILE A 364 6.97 6.35 10.68
CA ILE A 364 6.30 5.71 9.54
C ILE A 364 4.78 5.95 9.60
N LEU A 365 4.14 5.74 10.75
CA LEU A 365 2.70 5.96 10.94
C LEU A 365 2.29 7.40 10.62
N ILE A 366 3.15 8.38 10.84
CA ILE A 366 2.88 9.79 10.55
C ILE A 366 3.15 10.13 9.08
N THR A 367 4.26 9.64 8.51
CA THR A 367 4.75 10.15 7.23
C THR A 367 4.23 9.36 6.02
N PHE A 368 3.92 8.08 6.17
CA PHE A 368 3.38 7.26 5.10
C PHE A 368 2.01 7.76 4.61
N PRO A 369 1.02 8.09 5.46
CA PRO A 369 -0.31 8.45 4.99
C PRO A 369 -0.42 9.87 4.44
N LEU A 370 0.62 10.72 4.51
CA LEU A 370 0.55 12.12 4.10
C LEU A 370 0.05 12.32 2.66
N VAL A 371 0.47 11.45 1.74
CA VAL A 371 0.01 11.52 0.35
C VAL A 371 -1.49 11.26 0.24
N TYR A 372 -2.01 10.31 1.01
CA TYR A 372 -3.43 9.96 1.00
C TYR A 372 -4.32 11.02 1.65
N TYR A 373 -3.76 11.87 2.52
CA TYR A 373 -4.49 13.00 3.06
C TYR A 373 -4.78 14.08 2.00
N ILE A 374 -3.87 14.19 1.00
CA ILE A 374 -4.00 15.17 -0.09
C ILE A 374 -4.44 14.56 -1.44
N THR A 375 -4.69 13.27 -1.51
CA THR A 375 -5.33 12.61 -2.65
C THR A 375 -6.71 12.11 -2.23
N HIS A 376 -6.85 10.86 -1.93
CA HIS A 376 -8.01 10.24 -1.30
C HIS A 376 -7.58 9.08 -0.42
N SER A 377 -8.41 8.70 0.54
CA SER A 377 -8.05 7.71 1.56
C SER A 377 -8.97 6.50 1.52
N SER A 378 -8.37 5.31 1.58
CA SER A 378 -9.07 4.03 1.73
C SER A 378 -8.40 3.17 2.79
N MET A 379 -9.13 2.20 3.33
CA MET A 379 -8.56 1.19 4.23
C MET A 379 -7.51 0.34 3.53
N ASP A 380 -7.65 0.08 2.22
CA ASP A 380 -6.67 -0.64 1.41
C ASP A 380 -5.32 0.07 1.42
N TYR A 381 -5.34 1.39 1.33
CA TYR A 381 -4.14 2.22 1.33
C TYR A 381 -3.43 2.23 2.69
N ARG A 382 -4.16 1.94 3.79
CA ARG A 382 -3.59 1.77 5.12
C ARG A 382 -2.89 0.43 5.30
N HIS A 383 -3.22 -0.58 4.49
CA HIS A 383 -2.76 -1.96 4.69
C HIS A 383 -1.24 -2.13 4.89
N PRO A 384 -0.35 -1.35 4.26
CA PRO A 384 1.09 -1.39 4.55
C PRO A 384 1.47 -1.00 5.98
N LEU A 385 0.59 -0.29 6.72
CA LEU A 385 0.75 0.06 8.13
C LEU A 385 0.16 -0.97 9.09
N ASP A 386 -0.76 -1.83 8.63
CA ASP A 386 -1.45 -2.81 9.49
C ASP A 386 -0.50 -3.72 10.28
N PRO A 387 0.67 -4.16 9.76
CA PRO A 387 1.68 -4.85 10.56
C PRO A 387 2.10 -4.09 11.82
N ILE A 388 2.32 -2.78 11.71
CA ILE A 388 2.68 -1.92 12.85
C ILE A 388 1.48 -1.77 13.79
N ILE A 389 0.28 -1.56 13.23
CA ILE A 389 -0.96 -1.42 14.00
C ILE A 389 -1.20 -2.68 14.83
N VAL A 390 -1.19 -3.87 14.21
CA VAL A 390 -1.36 -5.17 14.89
C VAL A 390 -0.35 -5.39 16.01
N ILE A 391 0.91 -4.98 15.82
CA ILE A 391 1.95 -5.07 16.86
C ILE A 391 1.55 -4.24 18.10
N PHE A 392 1.13 -3.00 17.92
CA PHE A 392 0.76 -2.13 19.03
C PHE A 392 -0.59 -2.49 19.64
N ASP A 393 -1.54 -3.00 18.87
CA ASP A 393 -2.82 -3.51 19.36
C ASP A 393 -2.61 -4.69 20.30
N CYS A 394 -1.78 -5.66 19.90
CA CYS A 394 -1.40 -6.79 20.75
C CYS A 394 -0.69 -6.33 22.02
N TYR A 395 0.24 -5.39 21.90
CA TYR A 395 0.94 -4.81 23.05
C TYR A 395 -0.02 -4.10 24.00
N CYS A 396 -0.98 -3.33 23.48
CA CYS A 396 -2.01 -2.67 24.27
C CYS A 396 -2.78 -3.65 25.15
N VAL A 397 -3.28 -4.73 24.54
CA VAL A 397 -4.06 -5.75 25.23
C VAL A 397 -3.22 -6.48 26.30
N LEU A 398 -1.96 -6.82 25.97
CA LEU A 398 -1.06 -7.51 26.89
C LEU A 398 -0.70 -6.64 28.11
N GLU A 399 -0.35 -5.36 27.90
CA GLU A 399 -0.02 -4.43 28.97
C GLU A 399 -1.24 -4.07 29.83
N TRP A 400 -2.41 -3.93 29.24
CA TRP A 400 -3.65 -3.72 29.96
C TRP A 400 -3.94 -4.90 30.91
N ARG A 401 -3.85 -6.15 30.41
CA ARG A 401 -4.04 -7.38 31.22
C ARG A 401 -3.02 -7.46 32.36
N ARG A 402 -1.73 -7.18 32.07
CA ARG A 402 -0.65 -7.19 33.05
C ARG A 402 -0.90 -6.19 34.19
N ARG A 403 -1.27 -4.96 33.84
CA ARG A 403 -1.54 -3.90 34.84
C ARG A 403 -2.79 -4.18 35.65
N ARG A 404 -3.80 -4.82 35.06
CA ARG A 404 -4.99 -5.24 35.78
C ARG A 404 -4.66 -6.34 36.81
N ALA A 405 -3.89 -7.34 36.42
CA ALA A 405 -3.47 -8.42 37.30
C ALA A 405 -2.55 -7.92 38.48
N ALA A 406 -1.76 -6.87 38.26
CA ALA A 406 -0.92 -6.27 39.27
C ALA A 406 -1.71 -5.39 40.28
N ARG A 407 -2.98 -5.07 39.98
CA ARG A 407 -3.87 -4.30 40.85
C ARG A 407 -4.88 -5.17 41.64
N ALA A 408 -5.09 -6.40 41.18
CA ALA A 408 -5.90 -7.42 41.85
C ALA A 408 -5.06 -8.20 42.86
#